data_edadb1372a32b688a239904230d7bbe6
#
_entry.id   edadb1372a32b688a239904230d7bbe6
#
_cell.length_a   1.000
_cell.length_b   1.000
_cell.length_c   1.000
_cell.angle_alpha   90.00
_cell.angle_beta   90.00
_cell.angle_gamma   90.00
#
_symmetry.space_group_name_H-M   'P 1'
#
loop_
_entity.id
_entity.type
_entity.pdbx_description
1 polymer ?
#
loop_
_entity_poly.entity_id
_entity_poly.type
_entity_poly.pdbx_seq_one_letter_code
_entity_poly.pdbx_strand_id
1 'polypeptide(L)'
;MKILVQKFGGTSVASQEARIAVKDKVQKAVRSGFAPVVVVSAMGRKGEPYATDTLIKVLKETNLSVNVRELDMMMCCGEIMAACVMAATLQKFGINAMALTGGQAGIITDSQFGAARIKNINVSNLHHLLESGVIPIVCGFQGMTENNGKFTTLGRGGSDTTAAAIGAALHAECVEIYTDVEGIMTADPRLVKEASILKPVSYTHLRAHETSAHL
;
A
#
# COMPACT_ATOMS: atom_id res chain seq x y z
N MET A 1 -15.81 9.29 -13.95
CA MET A 1 -15.54 9.16 -12.49
C MET A 1 -14.13 9.66 -12.23
N LYS A 2 -13.94 10.56 -11.25
CA LYS A 2 -12.61 11.08 -10.88
C LYS A 2 -12.01 10.17 -9.81
N ILE A 3 -10.97 9.43 -10.16
CA ILE A 3 -10.36 8.47 -9.24
C ILE A 3 -9.20 9.14 -8.50
N LEU A 4 -9.11 8.89 -7.18
CA LEU A 4 -8.03 9.31 -6.31
C LEU A 4 -7.47 8.08 -5.59
N VAL A 5 -6.17 7.85 -5.68
CA VAL A 5 -5.51 6.80 -4.89
C VAL A 5 -4.91 7.42 -3.64
N GLN A 6 -5.24 6.88 -2.46
CA GLN A 6 -4.74 7.35 -1.17
C GLN A 6 -3.99 6.25 -0.46
N LYS A 7 -2.67 6.40 -0.30
CA LYS A 7 -1.84 5.43 0.44
C LYS A 7 -1.61 5.90 1.88
N PHE A 8 -1.80 5.00 2.82
CA PHE A 8 -1.55 5.23 4.24
C PHE A 8 -0.49 4.26 4.78
N GLY A 9 0.54 4.82 5.42
CA GLY A 9 1.61 4.05 6.06
C GLY A 9 1.14 3.31 7.31
N GLY A 10 1.97 2.40 7.82
CA GLY A 10 1.62 1.53 8.96
C GLY A 10 1.24 2.29 10.23
N THR A 11 1.90 3.41 10.52
CA THR A 11 1.58 4.28 11.66
C THR A 11 0.21 4.95 11.52
N SER A 12 -0.21 5.26 10.28
CA SER A 12 -1.50 5.88 10.00
C SER A 12 -2.69 4.94 10.22
N VAL A 13 -2.45 3.63 10.31
CA VAL A 13 -3.51 2.61 10.51
C VAL A 13 -3.35 1.83 11.81
N ALA A 14 -2.32 2.11 12.62
CA ALA A 14 -1.97 1.36 13.82
C ALA A 14 -2.98 1.52 14.95
N SER A 15 -3.39 2.76 15.28
CA SER A 15 -4.32 3.04 16.37
C SER A 15 -5.74 3.36 15.88
N GLN A 16 -6.71 3.32 16.78
CA GLN A 16 -8.09 3.70 16.44
C GLN A 16 -8.17 5.16 16.03
N GLU A 17 -7.48 6.05 16.74
CA GLU A 17 -7.44 7.49 16.45
C GLU A 17 -6.84 7.76 15.08
N ALA A 18 -5.74 7.07 14.73
CA ALA A 18 -5.11 7.19 13.42
C ALA A 18 -6.06 6.74 12.30
N ARG A 19 -6.78 5.62 12.48
CA ARG A 19 -7.76 5.14 11.50
C ARG A 19 -8.96 6.08 11.35
N ILE A 20 -9.38 6.77 12.42
CA ILE A 20 -10.41 7.83 12.32
C ILE A 20 -9.90 8.99 11.45
N ALA A 21 -8.65 9.40 11.62
CA ALA A 21 -8.06 10.44 10.78
C ALA A 21 -7.97 10.00 9.29
N VAL A 22 -7.67 8.72 9.03
CA VAL A 22 -7.75 8.15 7.67
C VAL A 22 -9.18 8.23 7.12
N LYS A 23 -10.18 7.80 7.91
CA LYS A 23 -11.60 7.88 7.54
C LYS A 23 -11.99 9.32 7.16
N ASP A 24 -11.54 10.32 7.91
CA ASP A 24 -11.85 11.73 7.60
C ASP A 24 -11.27 12.18 6.25
N LYS A 25 -10.05 11.72 5.92
CA LYS A 25 -9.41 12.00 4.62
C LYS A 25 -10.17 11.33 3.46
N VAL A 26 -10.53 10.07 3.61
CA VAL A 26 -11.34 9.32 2.64
C VAL A 26 -12.70 9.99 2.43
N GLN A 27 -13.37 10.35 3.52
CA GLN A 27 -14.67 11.03 3.46
C GLN A 27 -14.58 12.41 2.80
N LYS A 28 -13.49 13.15 3.05
CA LYS A 28 -13.22 14.42 2.38
C LYS A 28 -13.07 14.23 0.87
N ALA A 29 -12.33 13.19 0.43
CA ALA A 29 -12.18 12.86 -0.99
C ALA A 29 -13.54 12.58 -1.65
N VAL A 30 -14.38 11.75 -1.02
CA VAL A 30 -15.74 11.46 -1.51
C VAL A 30 -16.58 12.74 -1.61
N ARG A 31 -16.58 13.59 -0.58
CA ARG A 31 -17.30 14.89 -0.60
C ARG A 31 -16.80 15.84 -1.68
N SER A 32 -15.54 15.72 -2.08
CA SER A 32 -14.93 16.49 -3.16
C SER A 32 -15.19 15.89 -4.56
N GLY A 33 -16.03 14.85 -4.66
CA GLY A 33 -16.44 14.23 -5.92
C GLY A 33 -15.46 13.20 -6.48
N PHE A 34 -14.51 12.74 -5.66
CA PHE A 34 -13.61 11.66 -6.03
C PHE A 34 -14.15 10.28 -5.65
N ALA A 35 -13.76 9.27 -6.42
CA ALA A 35 -13.88 7.86 -6.08
C ALA A 35 -12.53 7.36 -5.53
N PRO A 36 -12.37 7.24 -4.19
CA PRO A 36 -11.09 6.91 -3.61
C PRO A 36 -10.80 5.40 -3.68
N VAL A 37 -9.54 5.05 -3.98
CA VAL A 37 -8.94 3.74 -3.76
C VAL A 37 -7.92 3.90 -2.63
N VAL A 38 -8.08 3.14 -1.56
CA VAL A 38 -7.19 3.23 -0.40
C VAL A 38 -6.16 2.11 -0.45
N VAL A 39 -4.88 2.44 -0.29
CA VAL A 39 -3.79 1.46 -0.17
C VAL A 39 -3.21 1.54 1.24
N VAL A 40 -3.07 0.40 1.91
CA VAL A 40 -2.57 0.35 3.29
C VAL A 40 -1.32 -0.52 3.41
N SER A 41 -0.42 -0.14 4.32
CA SER A 41 0.70 -0.96 4.78
C SER A 41 0.30 -1.75 6.03
N ALA A 42 1.09 -2.75 6.42
CA ALA A 42 0.95 -3.46 7.69
C ALA A 42 0.90 -2.49 8.87
N MET A 43 0.08 -2.79 9.89
CA MET A 43 -0.12 -1.91 11.04
C MET A 43 1.14 -1.82 11.91
N GLY A 44 1.47 -0.61 12.33
CA GLY A 44 2.48 -0.36 13.34
C GLY A 44 3.91 -0.22 12.82
N ARG A 45 4.85 -0.22 13.75
CA ARG A 45 6.29 -0.13 13.55
C ARG A 45 6.99 -1.38 14.06
N LYS A 46 8.28 -1.52 13.73
CA LYS A 46 9.14 -2.60 14.23
C LYS A 46 8.96 -2.83 15.73
N GLY A 47 8.67 -4.06 16.10
CA GLY A 47 8.42 -4.49 17.48
C GLY A 47 6.95 -4.49 17.91
N GLU A 48 6.04 -3.89 17.13
CA GLU A 48 4.59 -3.98 17.39
C GLU A 48 4.01 -5.31 16.88
N PRO A 49 2.90 -5.82 17.47
CA PRO A 49 2.42 -7.19 17.23
C PRO A 49 2.15 -7.53 15.76
N TYR A 50 1.69 -6.57 14.97
CA TYR A 50 1.23 -6.77 13.59
C TYR A 50 2.19 -6.19 12.54
N ALA A 51 3.36 -5.71 12.97
CA ALA A 51 4.37 -5.19 12.07
C ALA A 51 5.05 -6.33 11.29
N THR A 52 5.42 -6.06 10.05
CA THR A 52 6.06 -7.02 9.14
C THR A 52 7.28 -7.71 9.78
N ASP A 53 8.14 -6.94 10.48
CA ASP A 53 9.31 -7.50 11.17
C ASP A 53 8.93 -8.51 12.26
N THR A 54 7.84 -8.28 12.98
CA THR A 54 7.34 -9.19 14.02
C THR A 54 6.83 -10.50 13.41
N LEU A 55 6.12 -10.43 12.30
CA LEU A 55 5.63 -11.59 11.55
C LEU A 55 6.80 -12.43 11.00
N ILE A 56 7.82 -11.77 10.42
CA ILE A 56 9.05 -12.43 9.94
C ILE A 56 9.76 -13.14 11.10
N LYS A 57 9.84 -12.49 12.28
CA LYS A 57 10.50 -13.06 13.46
C LYS A 57 9.86 -14.39 13.87
N VAL A 58 8.52 -14.49 13.89
CA VAL A 58 7.80 -15.74 14.22
C VAL A 58 8.25 -16.91 13.34
N LEU A 59 8.37 -16.69 12.02
CA LEU A 59 8.84 -17.75 11.12
C LEU A 59 10.30 -18.11 11.33
N LYS A 60 11.16 -17.11 11.52
CA LYS A 60 12.61 -17.32 11.69
C LYS A 60 12.94 -17.99 13.02
N GLU A 61 12.15 -17.76 14.07
CA GLU A 61 12.29 -18.48 15.34
C GLU A 61 11.90 -19.96 15.20
N THR A 62 10.98 -20.28 14.28
CA THR A 62 10.60 -21.67 14.00
C THR A 62 11.61 -22.36 13.08
N ASN A 63 12.08 -21.68 12.03
CA ASN A 63 13.06 -22.20 11.09
C ASN A 63 13.87 -21.05 10.48
N LEU A 64 15.17 -20.99 10.78
CA LEU A 64 16.07 -19.97 10.22
C LEU A 64 16.21 -20.04 8.69
N SER A 65 16.04 -21.21 8.11
CA SER A 65 16.13 -21.50 6.67
C SER A 65 14.76 -21.59 5.99
N VAL A 66 13.75 -20.87 6.52
CA VAL A 66 12.42 -20.85 5.93
C VAL A 66 12.46 -20.38 4.47
N ASN A 67 11.65 -21.03 3.62
CA ASN A 67 11.58 -20.66 2.20
C ASN A 67 11.05 -19.23 2.01
N VAL A 68 11.61 -18.50 1.05
CA VAL A 68 11.24 -17.11 0.76
C VAL A 68 9.75 -16.96 0.40
N ARG A 69 9.16 -17.99 -0.23
CA ARG A 69 7.72 -18.01 -0.53
C ARG A 69 6.85 -17.95 0.74
N GLU A 70 7.23 -18.68 1.79
CA GLU A 70 6.52 -18.67 3.07
C GLU A 70 6.72 -17.34 3.80
N LEU A 71 7.91 -16.71 3.63
CA LEU A 71 8.15 -15.35 4.14
C LEU A 71 7.24 -14.34 3.44
N ASP A 72 7.12 -14.39 2.12
CA ASP A 72 6.21 -13.51 1.37
C ASP A 72 4.77 -13.68 1.84
N MET A 73 4.29 -14.92 1.97
CA MET A 73 2.94 -15.20 2.43
C MET A 73 2.69 -14.66 3.84
N MET A 74 3.65 -14.86 4.77
CA MET A 74 3.54 -14.34 6.13
C MET A 74 3.55 -12.81 6.16
N MET A 75 4.44 -12.17 5.40
CA MET A 75 4.49 -10.71 5.32
C MET A 75 3.16 -10.15 4.80
N CYS A 76 2.56 -10.75 3.78
CA CYS A 76 1.26 -10.32 3.25
C CYS A 76 0.14 -10.31 4.29
N CYS A 77 0.20 -11.16 5.33
CA CYS A 77 -0.79 -11.17 6.40
C CYS A 77 -0.89 -9.83 7.13
N GLY A 78 0.21 -9.09 7.26
CA GLY A 78 0.21 -7.79 7.91
C GLY A 78 -0.69 -6.77 7.20
N GLU A 79 -0.56 -6.67 5.89
CA GLU A 79 -1.40 -5.80 5.06
C GLU A 79 -2.84 -6.29 4.98
N ILE A 80 -3.07 -7.62 4.96
CA ILE A 80 -4.42 -8.18 4.97
C ILE A 80 -5.15 -7.79 6.26
N MET A 81 -4.50 -7.92 7.41
CA MET A 81 -5.06 -7.47 8.68
C MET A 81 -5.35 -5.97 8.67
N ALA A 82 -4.41 -5.16 8.19
CA ALA A 82 -4.58 -3.71 8.10
C ALA A 82 -5.76 -3.32 7.20
N ALA A 83 -5.89 -3.94 6.04
CA ALA A 83 -6.98 -3.69 5.10
C ALA A 83 -8.34 -4.07 5.69
N CYS A 84 -8.44 -5.24 6.33
CA CYS A 84 -9.69 -5.67 7.00
C CYS A 84 -10.10 -4.72 8.12
N VAL A 85 -9.15 -4.31 8.98
CA VAL A 85 -9.43 -3.39 10.09
C VAL A 85 -9.81 -2.01 9.56
N MET A 86 -9.18 -1.54 8.50
CA MET A 86 -9.53 -0.25 7.88
C MET A 86 -10.90 -0.29 7.20
N ALA A 87 -11.23 -1.36 6.47
CA ALA A 87 -12.55 -1.56 5.88
C ALA A 87 -13.64 -1.57 6.97
N ALA A 88 -13.44 -2.34 8.05
CA ALA A 88 -14.35 -2.37 9.18
C ALA A 88 -14.49 -0.99 9.87
N THR A 89 -13.39 -0.22 9.92
CA THR A 89 -13.43 1.16 10.45
C THR A 89 -14.32 2.04 9.58
N LEU A 90 -14.19 2.00 8.25
CA LEU A 90 -15.03 2.80 7.34
C LEU A 90 -16.50 2.37 7.42
N GLN A 91 -16.77 1.07 7.45
CA GLN A 91 -18.13 0.50 7.56
C GLN A 91 -18.82 0.94 8.84
N LYS A 92 -18.11 1.03 9.98
CA LYS A 92 -18.65 1.56 11.26
C LYS A 92 -19.23 2.97 11.11
N PHE A 93 -18.71 3.78 10.17
CA PHE A 93 -19.18 5.13 9.88
C PHE A 93 -20.11 5.20 8.65
N GLY A 94 -20.68 4.07 8.22
CA GLY A 94 -21.62 4.02 7.10
C GLY A 94 -20.98 4.18 5.72
N ILE A 95 -19.67 4.05 5.62
CA ILE A 95 -18.94 4.13 4.34
C ILE A 95 -18.77 2.71 3.82
N ASN A 96 -19.34 2.42 2.63
CA ASN A 96 -19.22 1.10 2.02
C ASN A 96 -17.78 0.86 1.55
N ALA A 97 -17.10 -0.12 2.12
CA ALA A 97 -15.69 -0.41 1.86
C ALA A 97 -15.44 -1.92 1.84
N MET A 98 -14.48 -2.37 1.03
CA MET A 98 -14.10 -3.77 0.89
C MET A 98 -12.58 -3.92 0.90
N ALA A 99 -12.07 -4.81 1.76
CA ALA A 99 -10.65 -5.18 1.80
C ALA A 99 -10.33 -6.13 0.62
N LEU A 100 -9.20 -5.86 -0.05
CA LEU A 100 -8.71 -6.66 -1.18
C LEU A 100 -7.23 -6.96 -0.97
N THR A 101 -6.85 -8.21 -1.19
CA THR A 101 -5.43 -8.56 -1.39
C THR A 101 -4.90 -7.90 -2.66
N GLY A 102 -3.57 -7.81 -2.81
CA GLY A 102 -2.98 -7.31 -4.06
C GLY A 102 -3.45 -8.09 -5.28
N GLY A 103 -3.55 -9.42 -5.18
CA GLY A 103 -4.09 -10.27 -6.25
C GLY A 103 -5.56 -10.01 -6.57
N GLN A 104 -6.41 -9.82 -5.56
CA GLN A 104 -7.83 -9.46 -5.76
C GLN A 104 -8.01 -8.07 -6.37
N ALA A 105 -7.07 -7.16 -6.10
CA ALA A 105 -6.99 -5.85 -6.75
C ALA A 105 -6.42 -5.94 -8.18
N GLY A 106 -6.03 -7.14 -8.63
CA GLY A 106 -5.55 -7.44 -9.98
C GLY A 106 -4.05 -7.23 -10.18
N ILE A 107 -3.25 -7.12 -9.12
CA ILE A 107 -1.79 -6.95 -9.22
C ILE A 107 -1.14 -8.31 -9.52
N ILE A 108 -0.69 -8.49 -10.76
CA ILE A 108 0.00 -9.68 -11.23
C ILE A 108 1.50 -9.42 -11.26
N THR A 109 2.27 -10.32 -10.67
CA THR A 109 3.73 -10.23 -10.56
C THR A 109 4.44 -11.40 -11.25
N ASP A 110 5.75 -11.29 -11.37
CA ASP A 110 6.61 -12.45 -11.58
C ASP A 110 6.69 -13.32 -10.32
N SER A 111 7.47 -14.41 -10.37
CA SER A 111 7.66 -15.35 -9.27
C SER A 111 8.95 -15.10 -8.48
N GLN A 112 9.52 -13.91 -8.55
CA GLN A 112 10.71 -13.54 -7.79
C GLN A 112 10.33 -13.18 -6.36
N PHE A 113 10.14 -14.20 -5.50
CA PHE A 113 9.76 -14.00 -4.12
C PHE A 113 10.74 -13.10 -3.37
N GLY A 114 10.22 -12.22 -2.48
CA GLY A 114 10.96 -11.22 -1.72
C GLY A 114 11.22 -9.91 -2.44
N ALA A 115 11.16 -9.88 -3.78
CA ALA A 115 11.41 -8.70 -4.60
C ALA A 115 10.71 -8.80 -5.96
N ALA A 116 9.45 -9.21 -5.96
CA ALA A 116 8.67 -9.42 -7.17
C ALA A 116 8.42 -8.11 -7.94
N ARG A 117 8.34 -8.22 -9.26
CA ARG A 117 8.04 -7.10 -10.16
C ARG A 117 6.61 -7.21 -10.66
N ILE A 118 5.90 -6.10 -10.66
CA ILE A 118 4.57 -6.01 -11.26
C ILE A 118 4.71 -6.18 -12.77
N LYS A 119 4.02 -7.19 -13.32
CA LYS A 119 3.93 -7.46 -14.76
C LYS A 119 2.73 -6.78 -15.38
N ASN A 120 1.60 -6.84 -14.69
CA ASN A 120 0.33 -6.30 -15.15
C ASN A 120 -0.57 -5.97 -13.96
N ILE A 121 -1.53 -5.07 -14.17
CA ILE A 121 -2.62 -4.80 -13.22
C ILE A 121 -3.94 -4.86 -13.97
N ASN A 122 -4.77 -5.84 -13.63
CA ASN A 122 -6.13 -5.93 -14.14
C ASN A 122 -7.07 -5.14 -13.20
N VAL A 123 -7.42 -3.94 -13.60
CA VAL A 123 -8.24 -3.01 -12.81
C VAL A 123 -9.75 -3.27 -12.87
N SER A 124 -10.22 -4.30 -13.56
CA SER A 124 -11.65 -4.55 -13.79
C SER A 124 -12.44 -4.66 -12.47
N ASN A 125 -11.88 -5.37 -11.47
CA ASN A 125 -12.51 -5.50 -10.15
C ASN A 125 -12.56 -4.16 -9.41
N LEU A 126 -11.50 -3.35 -9.49
CA LEU A 126 -11.47 -2.02 -8.88
C LEU A 126 -12.51 -1.09 -9.51
N HIS A 127 -12.63 -1.08 -10.84
CA HIS A 127 -13.66 -0.31 -11.53
C HIS A 127 -15.05 -0.73 -11.12
N HIS A 128 -15.35 -2.04 -11.11
CA HIS A 128 -16.64 -2.57 -10.70
C HIS A 128 -17.04 -2.14 -9.28
N LEU A 129 -16.11 -2.19 -8.33
CA LEU A 129 -16.35 -1.75 -6.94
C LEU A 129 -16.62 -0.25 -6.87
N LEU A 130 -15.78 0.56 -7.52
CA LEU A 130 -15.97 2.01 -7.55
C LEU A 130 -17.28 2.45 -8.18
N GLU A 131 -17.70 1.82 -9.28
CA GLU A 131 -18.99 2.04 -9.94
C GLU A 131 -20.18 1.64 -9.05
N SER A 132 -19.98 0.62 -8.20
CA SER A 132 -20.98 0.18 -7.21
C SER A 132 -20.96 1.03 -5.92
N GLY A 133 -20.16 2.09 -5.85
CA GLY A 133 -20.05 2.95 -4.67
C GLY A 133 -19.33 2.28 -3.49
N VAL A 134 -18.51 1.25 -3.75
CA VAL A 134 -17.69 0.57 -2.75
C VAL A 134 -16.27 1.10 -2.83
N ILE A 135 -15.70 1.50 -1.69
CA ILE A 135 -14.31 1.94 -1.58
C ILE A 135 -13.39 0.72 -1.43
N PRO A 136 -12.51 0.43 -2.41
CA PRO A 136 -11.54 -0.64 -2.28
C PRO A 136 -10.44 -0.26 -1.29
N ILE A 137 -10.16 -1.15 -0.32
CA ILE A 137 -9.03 -1.04 0.61
C ILE A 137 -8.01 -2.10 0.20
N VAL A 138 -7.02 -1.71 -0.54
CA VAL A 138 -6.04 -2.60 -1.16
C VAL A 138 -4.84 -2.81 -0.25
N CYS A 139 -4.46 -4.06 -0.05
CA CYS A 139 -3.20 -4.41 0.58
C CYS A 139 -2.04 -3.92 -0.29
N GLY A 140 -1.24 -2.98 0.23
CA GLY A 140 0.01 -2.57 -0.40
C GLY A 140 1.09 -3.65 -0.35
N PHE A 141 2.24 -3.41 -0.97
CA PHE A 141 3.44 -4.25 -0.86
C PHE A 141 3.33 -5.64 -1.52
N GLN A 142 2.16 -6.09 -1.91
CA GLN A 142 1.91 -7.46 -2.36
C GLN A 142 1.25 -7.54 -3.74
N GLY A 143 1.47 -8.67 -4.40
CA GLY A 143 0.77 -9.09 -5.59
C GLY A 143 0.60 -10.61 -5.62
N MET A 144 0.30 -11.14 -6.78
CA MET A 144 0.06 -12.56 -6.98
C MET A 144 0.69 -13.04 -8.30
N THR A 145 1.28 -14.23 -8.29
CA THR A 145 1.75 -14.85 -9.54
C THR A 145 0.59 -15.25 -10.43
N GLU A 146 0.76 -15.08 -11.74
CA GLU A 146 -0.27 -15.33 -12.75
C GLU A 146 -0.79 -16.79 -12.74
N ASN A 147 0.14 -17.76 -12.78
CA ASN A 147 -0.24 -19.14 -13.04
C ASN A 147 -0.76 -19.91 -11.81
N ASN A 148 -0.35 -19.56 -10.60
CA ASN A 148 -0.61 -20.36 -9.40
C ASN A 148 -1.21 -19.57 -8.23
N GLY A 149 -1.49 -18.28 -8.40
CA GLY A 149 -2.07 -17.45 -7.35
C GLY A 149 -1.23 -17.34 -6.07
N LYS A 150 0.11 -17.48 -6.17
CA LYS A 150 0.99 -17.40 -5.02
C LYS A 150 1.21 -15.96 -4.61
N PHE A 151 1.13 -15.67 -3.32
CA PHE A 151 1.48 -14.36 -2.79
C PHE A 151 2.95 -14.03 -3.03
N THR A 152 3.20 -12.79 -3.43
CA THR A 152 4.53 -12.24 -3.66
C THR A 152 4.64 -10.87 -3.01
N THR A 153 5.83 -10.47 -2.61
CA THR A 153 6.09 -9.13 -2.08
C THR A 153 6.97 -8.30 -3.02
N LEU A 154 6.70 -7.00 -3.10
CA LEU A 154 7.34 -6.07 -4.04
C LEU A 154 8.68 -5.51 -3.54
N GLY A 155 9.14 -5.96 -2.39
CA GLY A 155 10.35 -5.44 -1.78
C GLY A 155 10.16 -4.08 -1.09
N ARG A 156 11.27 -3.42 -0.77
CA ARG A 156 11.27 -2.16 0.00
C ARG A 156 10.49 -1.06 -0.73
N GLY A 157 9.70 -0.25 0.00
CA GLY A 157 8.83 0.78 -0.62
C GLY A 157 7.59 0.23 -1.35
N GLY A 158 7.33 -1.08 -1.27
CA GLY A 158 6.32 -1.76 -2.07
C GLY A 158 4.89 -1.23 -1.94
N SER A 159 4.49 -0.65 -0.79
CA SER A 159 3.16 -0.04 -0.67
C SER A 159 3.03 1.26 -1.46
N ASP A 160 4.08 2.06 -1.55
CA ASP A 160 4.11 3.27 -2.38
C ASP A 160 4.12 2.89 -3.86
N THR A 161 4.91 1.87 -4.21
CA THR A 161 4.92 1.25 -5.54
C THR A 161 3.52 0.74 -5.93
N THR A 162 2.82 0.07 -5.01
CA THR A 162 1.43 -0.38 -5.21
C THR A 162 0.50 0.79 -5.54
N ALA A 163 0.54 1.85 -4.72
CA ALA A 163 -0.33 3.01 -4.90
C ALA A 163 -0.08 3.70 -6.24
N ALA A 164 1.18 3.91 -6.59
CA ALA A 164 1.57 4.52 -7.84
C ALA A 164 1.18 3.66 -9.06
N ALA A 165 1.38 2.34 -8.99
CA ALA A 165 1.04 1.42 -10.07
C ALA A 165 -0.48 1.31 -10.29
N ILE A 166 -1.27 1.23 -9.21
CA ILE A 166 -2.75 1.27 -9.27
C ILE A 166 -3.21 2.62 -9.83
N GLY A 167 -2.63 3.73 -9.38
CA GLY A 167 -2.97 5.06 -9.87
C GLY A 167 -2.73 5.19 -11.37
N ALA A 168 -1.60 4.70 -11.86
CA ALA A 168 -1.30 4.68 -13.29
C ALA A 168 -2.28 3.78 -14.08
N ALA A 169 -2.55 2.58 -13.59
CA ALA A 169 -3.43 1.62 -14.26
C ALA A 169 -4.91 2.08 -14.30
N LEU A 170 -5.38 2.80 -13.28
CA LEU A 170 -6.71 3.39 -13.21
C LEU A 170 -6.83 4.75 -13.89
N HIS A 171 -5.75 5.30 -14.41
CA HIS A 171 -5.69 6.70 -14.88
C HIS A 171 -6.21 7.68 -13.82
N ALA A 172 -5.81 7.49 -12.56
CA ALA A 172 -6.24 8.32 -11.45
C ALA A 172 -5.76 9.77 -11.65
N GLU A 173 -6.57 10.74 -11.21
CA GLU A 173 -6.19 12.15 -11.29
C GLU A 173 -5.01 12.48 -10.38
N CYS A 174 -4.90 11.78 -9.24
CA CYS A 174 -3.83 11.98 -8.28
C CYS A 174 -3.58 10.72 -7.46
N VAL A 175 -2.35 10.57 -6.98
CA VAL A 175 -1.95 9.62 -5.95
C VAL A 175 -1.43 10.41 -4.76
N GLU A 176 -2.10 10.27 -3.62
CA GLU A 176 -1.71 10.89 -2.35
C GLU A 176 -1.02 9.87 -1.45
N ILE A 177 0.20 10.15 -1.01
CA ILE A 177 0.95 9.31 -0.08
C ILE A 177 1.00 9.99 1.28
N TYR A 178 0.31 9.42 2.25
CA TYR A 178 0.32 9.85 3.63
C TYR A 178 1.35 9.07 4.44
N THR A 179 2.30 9.78 5.01
CA THR A 179 3.42 9.24 5.78
C THR A 179 3.66 10.09 7.01
N ASP A 180 4.51 9.63 7.90
CA ASP A 180 4.91 10.34 9.12
C ASP A 180 6.09 11.33 8.89
N VAL A 181 6.53 11.50 7.63
CA VAL A 181 7.47 12.54 7.22
C VAL A 181 6.75 13.65 6.46
N GLU A 182 7.29 14.86 6.49
CA GLU A 182 6.65 16.06 5.92
C GLU A 182 6.49 16.04 4.39
N GLY A 183 7.11 15.06 3.71
CA GLY A 183 7.03 14.89 2.25
C GLY A 183 8.30 14.30 1.67
N ILE A 184 8.32 14.13 0.35
CA ILE A 184 9.53 13.73 -0.37
C ILE A 184 10.46 14.94 -0.43
N MET A 185 11.70 14.74 0.02
CA MET A 185 12.69 15.79 0.07
C MET A 185 13.72 15.64 -1.07
N THR A 186 14.36 16.74 -1.44
CA THR A 186 15.42 16.77 -2.46
C THR A 186 16.65 15.94 -2.09
N ALA A 187 16.87 15.71 -0.79
CA ALA A 187 17.92 14.87 -0.23
C ALA A 187 17.54 14.44 1.19
N ASP A 188 18.29 13.53 1.80
CA ASP A 188 18.13 13.20 3.24
C ASP A 188 18.46 14.43 4.11
N PRO A 189 17.50 15.00 4.85
CA PRO A 189 17.72 16.21 5.66
C PRO A 189 18.72 16.00 6.80
N ARG A 190 19.04 14.76 7.15
CA ARG A 190 20.08 14.42 8.13
C ARG A 190 21.50 14.60 7.56
N LEU A 191 21.63 14.53 6.22
CA LEU A 191 22.89 14.65 5.50
C LEU A 191 23.04 16.02 4.83
N VAL A 192 21.94 16.58 4.33
CA VAL A 192 21.91 17.85 3.59
C VAL A 192 20.95 18.80 4.27
N LYS A 193 21.46 19.83 4.95
CA LYS A 193 20.65 20.79 5.71
C LYS A 193 19.71 21.64 4.83
N GLU A 194 20.08 21.84 3.57
CA GLU A 194 19.32 22.59 2.56
C GLU A 194 18.26 21.73 1.86
N ALA A 195 18.07 20.48 2.29
CA ALA A 195 17.05 19.61 1.73
C ALA A 195 15.66 20.25 1.89
N SER A 196 14.94 20.39 0.79
CA SER A 196 13.60 21.01 0.74
C SER A 196 12.56 20.00 0.28
N ILE A 197 11.31 20.22 0.70
CA ILE A 197 10.17 19.39 0.29
C ILE A 197 9.92 19.63 -1.21
N LEU A 198 9.88 18.54 -1.97
CA LEU A 198 9.51 18.59 -3.38
C LEU A 198 8.04 18.96 -3.53
N LYS A 199 7.76 19.91 -4.43
CA LYS A 199 6.39 20.15 -4.92
C LYS A 199 5.86 18.88 -5.59
N PRO A 200 4.52 18.76 -5.84
CA PRO A 200 3.97 17.56 -6.49
C PRO A 200 4.81 17.14 -7.70
N VAL A 201 5.30 15.90 -7.66
CA VAL A 201 6.18 15.32 -8.68
C VAL A 201 5.43 14.26 -9.49
N SER A 202 5.77 14.10 -10.76
CA SER A 202 5.25 13.00 -11.57
C SER A 202 5.84 11.66 -11.12
N TYR A 203 5.12 10.57 -11.36
CA TYR A 203 5.54 9.20 -11.03
C TYR A 203 6.92 8.82 -11.60
N THR A 204 7.26 9.32 -12.78
CA THR A 204 8.56 9.12 -13.41
C THR A 204 9.73 9.69 -12.58
N HIS A 205 9.52 10.80 -11.89
CA HIS A 205 10.52 11.40 -11.00
C HIS A 205 10.69 10.61 -9.69
N LEU A 206 9.61 10.07 -9.11
CA LEU A 206 9.66 9.22 -7.92
C LEU A 206 10.50 7.96 -8.14
N ARG A 207 10.31 7.28 -9.28
CA ARG A 207 11.03 6.07 -9.62
C ARG A 207 12.54 6.31 -9.86
N ALA A 208 12.90 7.45 -10.42
CA ALA A 208 14.30 7.83 -10.62
C ALA A 208 15.04 8.06 -9.28
N HIS A 209 14.35 8.56 -8.25
CA HIS A 209 14.92 8.78 -6.92
C HIS A 209 15.19 7.48 -6.16
N GLU A 210 14.33 6.47 -6.28
CA GLU A 210 14.56 5.16 -5.64
C GLU A 210 15.73 4.39 -6.25
N THR A 211 15.98 4.55 -7.55
CA THR A 211 17.11 3.90 -8.24
C THR A 211 18.46 4.57 -7.97
N SER A 212 18.49 5.84 -7.58
CA SER A 212 19.73 6.57 -7.27
C SER A 212 20.25 6.33 -5.84
N ALA A 213 19.46 5.73 -4.95
CA ALA A 213 19.85 5.42 -3.58
C ALA A 213 20.59 4.08 -3.43
N HIS A 214 20.91 3.39 -4.51
CA HIS A 214 21.55 2.08 -4.54
C HIS A 214 22.87 2.04 -5.35
N LEU A 215 23.57 3.18 -5.45
CA LEU A 215 24.96 3.24 -5.93
C LEU A 215 25.90 3.58 -4.79
#